data_1859f585ee2b96a576ba0551febf087f
#
_entry.id   1859f585ee2b96a576ba0551febf087f
#
_cell.length_a   1.000
_cell.length_b   1.000
_cell.length_c   1.000
_cell.angle_alpha   90.00
_cell.angle_beta   90.00
_cell.angle_gamma   90.00
#
_symmetry.space_group_name_H-M   'P 1'
#
loop_
_entity.id
_entity.type
_entity.pdbx_description
1 polymer ?
#
loop_
_entity_poly.entity_id
_entity_poly.type
_entity_poly.pdbx_seq_one_letter_code
_entity_poly.pdbx_strand_id
1 'polypeptide(L)'
;ALENSSFNFSIDVDSNKVLNQKQSGRCWDFSGLNFIRYHIEKDHHIKDMELSPSYVYFYDKLEKGNYFYQNIINTADRPLSDCLVNWLLTTPQQDGGDWQLLVDLIEKYGIVPIEEMPEDAVSANSQELNRMYDRKLQKDALKLRDLANSDASDEKMKSVLRQMNAENYRVLAIALGTPPEKFTYEYRDENNEYHTTGQITPLEFFKKFVDINLGDYVELMNLPGEKYPYNTPFGVEISGNMVGGQPSRYFNVSMKDMEKTAIEQL
;
A
#
# COMPACT_ATOMS: atom_id res chain seq x y z
N ALA A 1 18.37 -13.25 39.62
CA ALA A 1 19.53 -12.47 39.18
C ALA A 1 19.13 -11.76 37.93
N LEU A 2 19.09 -10.42 37.94
CA LEU A 2 19.00 -9.59 36.76
C LEU A 2 20.35 -9.71 36.05
N GLU A 3 20.40 -10.38 34.90
CA GLU A 3 21.56 -10.32 34.04
C GLU A 3 21.73 -8.87 33.59
N ASN A 4 22.85 -8.26 33.97
CA ASN A 4 23.25 -6.97 33.48
C ASN A 4 23.74 -7.15 32.03
N SER A 5 22.81 -7.11 31.10
CA SER A 5 23.15 -7.14 29.68
C SER A 5 23.59 -5.72 29.27
N SER A 6 24.88 -5.47 29.25
CA SER A 6 25.39 -4.28 28.57
C SER A 6 25.44 -4.56 27.09
N PHE A 7 24.58 -3.89 26.34
CA PHE A 7 24.58 -3.99 24.86
C PHE A 7 25.60 -2.98 24.33
N ASN A 8 26.64 -3.48 23.67
CA ASN A 8 27.57 -2.68 22.87
C ASN A 8 27.29 -2.95 21.41
N PHE A 9 26.85 -1.94 20.69
CA PHE A 9 26.59 -2.02 19.27
C PHE A 9 27.78 -1.47 18.48
N SER A 10 28.14 -2.12 17.38
CA SER A 10 29.13 -1.61 16.42
C SER A 10 28.50 -0.62 15.44
N ILE A 11 27.20 -0.73 15.24
CA ILE A 11 26.41 0.15 14.39
C ILE A 11 25.15 0.51 15.18
N ASP A 12 24.87 1.79 15.30
CA ASP A 12 23.66 2.33 15.88
C ASP A 12 22.90 3.09 14.77
N VAL A 13 21.76 2.55 14.36
CA VAL A 13 20.90 3.21 13.37
C VAL A 13 19.86 4.01 14.13
N ASP A 14 19.97 5.32 14.08
CA ASP A 14 18.95 6.21 14.65
C ASP A 14 17.62 5.98 13.92
N SER A 15 16.73 5.23 14.59
CA SER A 15 15.48 4.74 13.99
C SER A 15 14.30 5.68 14.20
N ASN A 16 14.52 6.89 14.72
CA ASN A 16 13.46 7.85 14.97
C ASN A 16 12.25 7.29 15.76
N LYS A 17 11.14 8.01 15.77
CA LYS A 17 9.92 7.64 16.49
C LYS A 17 9.29 6.36 15.95
N VAL A 18 8.99 5.43 16.83
CA VAL A 18 8.26 4.20 16.51
C VAL A 18 6.80 4.53 16.18
N LEU A 19 6.35 4.13 15.00
CA LEU A 19 4.96 4.23 14.57
C LEU A 19 4.19 2.94 14.90
N ASN A 20 2.90 3.06 15.12
CA ASN A 20 2.05 1.95 15.52
C ASN A 20 0.79 1.88 14.66
N GLN A 21 0.65 0.81 13.86
CA GLN A 21 -0.52 0.56 13.01
C GLN A 21 -1.82 0.23 13.77
N LYS A 22 -1.76 0.11 15.09
CA LYS A 22 -2.90 -0.24 15.95
C LYS A 22 -3.59 -1.55 15.50
N GLN A 23 -4.91 -1.54 15.33
CA GLN A 23 -5.73 -2.70 14.96
C GLN A 23 -6.05 -2.69 13.44
N SER A 24 -5.01 -2.55 12.62
CA SER A 24 -5.12 -2.63 11.16
C SER A 24 -4.03 -3.52 10.58
N GLY A 25 -4.23 -4.08 9.39
CA GLY A 25 -3.27 -4.95 8.70
C GLY A 25 -2.28 -4.19 7.80
N ARG A 26 -1.88 -2.97 8.17
CA ARG A 26 -1.08 -2.05 7.34
C ARG A 26 0.43 -2.08 7.63
N CYS A 27 0.97 -3.19 8.14
CA CYS A 27 2.41 -3.27 8.46
C CYS A 27 3.31 -2.95 7.27
N TRP A 28 2.93 -3.35 6.08
CA TRP A 28 3.63 -3.09 4.82
C TRP A 28 3.71 -1.59 4.51
N ASP A 29 2.62 -0.86 4.67
CA ASP A 29 2.49 0.58 4.47
C ASP A 29 3.36 1.35 5.48
N PHE A 30 3.20 1.07 6.78
CA PHE A 30 4.00 1.67 7.85
C PHE A 30 5.50 1.40 7.68
N SER A 31 5.87 0.16 7.33
CA SER A 31 7.26 -0.23 7.14
C SER A 31 7.88 0.46 5.93
N GLY A 32 7.16 0.47 4.81
CA GLY A 32 7.65 1.10 3.58
C GLY A 32 7.73 2.62 3.68
N LEU A 33 6.74 3.28 4.28
CA LEU A 33 6.80 4.71 4.53
C LEU A 33 7.92 5.09 5.52
N ASN A 34 8.20 4.24 6.52
CA ASN A 34 9.33 4.42 7.41
C ASN A 34 10.68 4.37 6.66
N PHE A 35 10.81 3.42 5.74
CA PHE A 35 11.99 3.32 4.89
C PHE A 35 12.17 4.58 4.02
N ILE A 36 11.11 5.04 3.37
CA ILE A 36 11.13 6.25 2.54
C ILE A 36 11.45 7.49 3.39
N ARG A 37 10.82 7.61 4.56
CA ARG A 37 11.06 8.70 5.51
C ARG A 37 12.53 8.80 5.90
N TYR A 38 13.17 7.67 6.22
CA TYR A 38 14.60 7.64 6.56
C TYR A 38 15.46 8.27 5.47
N HIS A 39 15.18 7.95 4.21
CA HIS A 39 15.90 8.56 3.08
C HIS A 39 15.62 10.07 2.95
N ILE A 40 14.37 10.49 3.07
CA ILE A 40 14.01 11.91 3.03
C ILE A 40 14.74 12.69 4.14
N GLU A 41 14.69 12.19 5.36
CA GLU A 41 15.34 12.84 6.51
C GLU A 41 16.86 12.96 6.31
N LYS A 42 17.50 11.90 5.85
CA LYS A 42 18.93 11.86 5.58
C LYS A 42 19.34 12.78 4.42
N ASP A 43 18.65 12.72 3.31
CA ASP A 43 19.05 13.40 2.06
C ASP A 43 18.71 14.90 2.11
N HIS A 44 17.67 15.29 2.85
CA HIS A 44 17.23 16.68 3.00
C HIS A 44 17.53 17.31 4.37
N HIS A 45 18.25 16.59 5.24
CA HIS A 45 18.62 17.05 6.59
C HIS A 45 17.40 17.49 7.44
N ILE A 46 16.28 16.78 7.28
CA ILE A 46 15.03 17.02 8.01
C ILE A 46 15.02 16.15 9.26
N LYS A 47 14.50 16.66 10.38
CA LYS A 47 14.30 15.89 11.59
C LYS A 47 12.82 15.69 11.88
N ASP A 48 12.50 14.56 12.50
CA ASP A 48 11.18 14.24 13.04
C ASP A 48 10.03 14.32 12.01
N MET A 49 10.32 14.02 10.75
CA MET A 49 9.29 13.92 9.71
C MET A 49 8.50 12.64 9.88
N GLU A 50 7.19 12.72 9.67
CA GLU A 50 6.32 11.55 9.55
C GLU A 50 5.53 11.63 8.23
N LEU A 51 5.42 10.49 7.53
CA LEU A 51 4.57 10.35 6.34
C LEU A 51 3.21 9.78 6.75
N SER A 52 2.17 10.04 5.96
CA SER A 52 0.81 9.63 6.27
C SER A 52 0.49 8.22 5.76
N PRO A 53 0.37 7.19 6.63
CA PRO A 53 -0.15 5.89 6.20
C PRO A 53 -1.64 5.95 5.82
N SER A 54 -2.42 6.84 6.43
CA SER A 54 -3.84 7.02 6.08
C SER A 54 -4.05 7.46 4.64
N TYR A 55 -3.13 8.27 4.10
CA TYR A 55 -3.17 8.70 2.71
C TYR A 55 -2.98 7.51 1.74
N VAL A 56 -1.95 6.70 1.97
CA VAL A 56 -1.67 5.51 1.17
C VAL A 56 -2.82 4.49 1.31
N TYR A 57 -3.29 4.28 2.53
CA TYR A 57 -4.40 3.37 2.82
C TYR A 57 -5.69 3.74 2.10
N PHE A 58 -6.01 5.04 2.00
CA PHE A 58 -7.17 5.50 1.24
C PHE A 58 -7.11 5.02 -0.21
N TYR A 59 -6.00 5.25 -0.87
CA TYR A 59 -5.82 4.87 -2.27
C TYR A 59 -5.67 3.36 -2.45
N ASP A 60 -5.06 2.65 -1.51
CA ASP A 60 -5.02 1.19 -1.51
C ASP A 60 -6.43 0.59 -1.53
N LYS A 61 -7.31 1.06 -0.65
CA LYS A 61 -8.71 0.63 -0.63
C LYS A 61 -9.46 0.96 -1.90
N LEU A 62 -9.26 2.16 -2.43
CA LEU A 62 -9.91 2.60 -3.67
C LEU A 62 -9.48 1.74 -4.86
N GLU A 63 -8.18 1.53 -5.00
CA GLU A 63 -7.61 0.75 -6.10
C GLU A 63 -7.94 -0.74 -5.99
N LYS A 64 -7.86 -1.33 -4.81
CA LYS A 64 -8.29 -2.72 -4.56
C LYS A 64 -9.77 -2.92 -4.93
N GLY A 65 -10.62 -1.95 -4.63
CA GLY A 65 -12.03 -2.00 -5.06
C GLY A 65 -12.18 -2.02 -6.58
N ASN A 66 -11.44 -1.18 -7.29
CA ASN A 66 -11.44 -1.14 -8.76
C ASN A 66 -10.81 -2.42 -9.36
N TYR A 67 -9.72 -2.91 -8.79
CA TYR A 67 -9.05 -4.15 -9.19
C TYR A 67 -9.95 -5.37 -8.99
N PHE A 68 -10.66 -5.43 -7.86
CA PHE A 68 -11.68 -6.44 -7.62
C PHE A 68 -12.77 -6.42 -8.70
N TYR A 69 -13.33 -5.25 -9.03
CA TYR A 69 -14.35 -5.14 -10.08
C TYR A 69 -13.86 -5.64 -11.44
N GLN A 70 -12.62 -5.33 -11.80
CA GLN A 70 -12.05 -5.81 -13.05
C GLN A 70 -11.90 -7.35 -13.07
N ASN A 71 -11.45 -7.94 -11.95
CA ASN A 71 -11.34 -9.39 -11.83
C ASN A 71 -12.71 -10.08 -11.84
N ILE A 72 -13.72 -9.47 -11.26
CA ILE A 72 -15.12 -9.97 -11.32
C ILE A 72 -15.64 -9.96 -12.77
N ILE A 73 -15.35 -8.94 -13.54
CA ILE A 73 -15.74 -8.87 -14.96
C ILE A 73 -14.99 -9.92 -15.78
N ASN A 74 -13.68 -10.04 -15.58
CA ASN A 74 -12.82 -10.98 -16.28
C ASN A 74 -13.17 -12.46 -16.01
N THR A 75 -13.89 -12.74 -14.93
CA THR A 75 -14.31 -14.08 -14.50
C THR A 75 -15.83 -14.28 -14.55
N ALA A 76 -16.55 -13.37 -15.20
CA ALA A 76 -18.01 -13.37 -15.18
C ALA A 76 -18.63 -14.60 -15.86
N ASP A 77 -17.95 -15.18 -16.85
CA ASP A 77 -18.33 -16.40 -17.55
C ASP A 77 -18.15 -17.68 -16.72
N ARG A 78 -17.37 -17.64 -15.64
CA ARG A 78 -17.11 -18.79 -14.77
C ARG A 78 -18.25 -18.97 -13.74
N PRO A 79 -18.58 -20.21 -13.36
CA PRO A 79 -19.60 -20.45 -12.34
C PRO A 79 -19.16 -19.94 -10.96
N LEU A 80 -20.14 -19.67 -10.09
CA LEU A 80 -19.86 -19.25 -8.70
C LEU A 80 -19.12 -20.33 -7.88
N SER A 81 -19.18 -21.60 -8.29
CA SER A 81 -18.43 -22.70 -7.69
C SER A 81 -16.96 -22.79 -8.15
N ASP A 82 -16.53 -21.97 -9.11
CA ASP A 82 -15.13 -21.87 -9.50
C ASP A 82 -14.28 -21.37 -8.33
N CYS A 83 -13.13 -22.01 -8.10
CA CYS A 83 -12.28 -21.69 -6.96
C CYS A 83 -11.81 -20.23 -6.93
N LEU A 84 -11.48 -19.68 -8.11
CA LEU A 84 -11.02 -18.28 -8.21
C LEU A 84 -12.19 -17.32 -7.96
N VAL A 85 -13.35 -17.57 -8.56
CA VAL A 85 -14.55 -16.74 -8.35
C VAL A 85 -14.96 -16.76 -6.87
N ASN A 86 -14.96 -17.93 -6.25
CA ASN A 86 -15.27 -18.05 -4.82
C ASN A 86 -14.26 -17.29 -3.94
N TRP A 87 -12.97 -17.40 -4.25
CA TRP A 87 -11.93 -16.67 -3.54
C TRP A 87 -12.11 -15.16 -3.69
N LEU A 88 -12.32 -14.64 -4.90
CA LEU A 88 -12.58 -13.21 -5.15
C LEU A 88 -13.79 -12.72 -4.33
N LEU A 89 -14.89 -13.45 -4.35
CA LEU A 89 -16.12 -13.06 -3.65
C LEU A 89 -16.00 -13.15 -2.13
N THR A 90 -15.19 -14.04 -1.59
CA THR A 90 -14.98 -14.18 -0.13
C THR A 90 -13.93 -13.22 0.41
N THR A 91 -13.01 -12.76 -0.42
CA THR A 91 -11.94 -11.82 -0.07
C THR A 91 -11.84 -10.67 -1.08
N PRO A 92 -12.87 -9.80 -1.18
CA PRO A 92 -12.91 -8.74 -2.19
C PRO A 92 -11.72 -7.77 -2.08
N GLN A 93 -11.31 -7.48 -0.86
CA GLN A 93 -10.15 -6.68 -0.51
C GLN A 93 -9.73 -6.98 0.94
N GLN A 94 -8.53 -6.61 1.30
CA GLN A 94 -7.97 -6.76 2.64
C GLN A 94 -6.92 -5.68 2.90
N ASP A 95 -6.49 -5.52 4.16
CA ASP A 95 -5.50 -4.50 4.53
C ASP A 95 -4.08 -4.86 4.08
N GLY A 96 -3.79 -6.15 3.94
CA GLY A 96 -2.45 -6.63 3.59
C GLY A 96 -1.93 -6.10 2.27
N GLY A 97 -0.63 -6.00 2.15
CA GLY A 97 0.09 -5.59 0.96
C GLY A 97 1.56 -5.97 1.04
N ASP A 98 2.30 -5.57 0.05
CA ASP A 98 3.74 -5.81 -0.10
C ASP A 98 4.45 -4.56 -0.65
N TRP A 99 5.76 -4.65 -0.88
CA TRP A 99 6.54 -3.52 -1.37
C TRP A 99 6.06 -3.04 -2.74
N GLN A 100 5.80 -3.95 -3.68
CA GLN A 100 5.38 -3.55 -5.03
C GLN A 100 4.03 -2.82 -5.02
N LEU A 101 3.09 -3.27 -4.19
CA LEU A 101 1.79 -2.61 -4.03
C LEU A 101 1.93 -1.19 -3.48
N LEU A 102 2.89 -0.98 -2.57
CA LEU A 102 3.21 0.35 -2.05
C LEU A 102 3.83 1.23 -3.14
N VAL A 103 4.80 0.71 -3.88
CA VAL A 103 5.46 1.44 -4.98
C VAL A 103 4.46 1.90 -6.01
N ASP A 104 3.58 1.03 -6.47
CA ASP A 104 2.54 1.35 -7.45
C ASP A 104 1.63 2.50 -6.98
N LEU A 105 1.26 2.51 -5.70
CA LEU A 105 0.43 3.57 -5.11
C LEU A 105 1.19 4.90 -5.05
N ILE A 106 2.43 4.87 -4.56
CA ILE A 106 3.26 6.08 -4.41
C ILE A 106 3.60 6.69 -5.77
N GLU A 107 3.95 5.89 -6.76
CA GLU A 107 4.24 6.37 -8.11
C GLU A 107 3.01 7.01 -8.78
N LYS A 108 1.81 6.53 -8.45
CA LYS A 108 0.57 7.05 -9.02
C LYS A 108 0.02 8.26 -8.26
N TYR A 109 0.04 8.22 -6.94
CA TYR A 109 -0.64 9.20 -6.09
C TYR A 109 0.30 10.09 -5.29
N GLY A 110 1.57 9.72 -5.16
CA GLY A 110 2.51 10.41 -4.30
C GLY A 110 2.36 10.04 -2.83
N ILE A 111 2.95 10.88 -1.97
CA ILE A 111 2.90 10.79 -0.52
C ILE A 111 2.65 12.16 0.08
N VAL A 112 2.21 12.18 1.33
CA VAL A 112 2.01 13.44 2.06
C VAL A 112 2.57 13.33 3.49
N PRO A 113 2.94 14.45 4.12
CA PRO A 113 3.21 14.49 5.56
C PRO A 113 1.99 14.07 6.37
N ILE A 114 2.20 13.53 7.56
CA ILE A 114 1.13 13.00 8.42
C ILE A 114 0.10 14.07 8.82
N GLU A 115 0.53 15.32 8.90
CA GLU A 115 -0.32 16.45 9.25
C GLU A 115 -1.41 16.72 8.21
N GLU A 116 -1.14 16.36 6.94
CA GLU A 116 -2.07 16.59 5.83
C GLU A 116 -3.20 15.54 5.76
N MET A 117 -2.95 14.34 6.27
CA MET A 117 -3.95 13.29 6.43
C MET A 117 -3.59 12.40 7.62
N PRO A 118 -3.90 12.81 8.83
CA PRO A 118 -3.53 12.09 10.06
C PRO A 118 -4.32 10.78 10.23
N GLU A 119 -3.78 9.90 11.07
CA GLU A 119 -4.52 8.72 11.52
C GLU A 119 -5.78 9.12 12.29
N ASP A 120 -6.88 8.40 12.03
CA ASP A 120 -8.15 8.57 12.72
C ASP A 120 -8.60 7.28 13.44
N ALA A 121 -9.78 7.27 14.02
CA ALA A 121 -10.33 6.12 14.73
C ALA A 121 -10.63 4.94 13.77
N VAL A 122 -10.97 5.22 12.52
CA VAL A 122 -11.31 4.19 11.52
C VAL A 122 -10.04 3.58 10.94
N SER A 123 -9.04 4.39 10.60
CA SER A 123 -7.75 3.92 10.14
C SER A 123 -7.01 3.13 11.24
N ALA A 124 -7.12 3.56 12.49
CA ALA A 124 -6.57 2.85 13.65
C ALA A 124 -7.28 1.52 13.98
N ASN A 125 -8.51 1.32 13.53
CA ASN A 125 -9.26 0.06 13.66
C ASN A 125 -10.11 -0.19 12.40
N SER A 126 -9.48 -0.83 11.43
CA SER A 126 -10.03 -1.02 10.08
C SER A 126 -11.16 -2.06 9.97
N GLN A 127 -11.42 -2.85 11.01
CA GLN A 127 -12.32 -4.01 10.94
C GLN A 127 -13.72 -3.66 10.43
N GLU A 128 -14.33 -2.60 10.95
CA GLU A 128 -15.69 -2.23 10.57
C GLU A 128 -15.76 -1.65 9.17
N LEU A 129 -14.77 -0.83 8.78
CA LEU A 129 -14.64 -0.33 7.42
C LEU A 129 -14.51 -1.49 6.44
N ASN A 130 -13.61 -2.43 6.69
CA ASN A 130 -13.40 -3.60 5.85
C ASN A 130 -14.68 -4.39 5.68
N ARG A 131 -15.40 -4.69 6.79
CA ARG A 131 -16.66 -5.42 6.76
C ARG A 131 -17.74 -4.72 5.93
N MET A 132 -17.87 -3.41 6.04
CA MET A 132 -18.85 -2.64 5.27
C MET A 132 -18.47 -2.56 3.79
N TYR A 133 -17.19 -2.33 3.52
CA TYR A 133 -16.68 -2.18 2.18
C TYR A 133 -16.75 -3.50 1.40
N ASP A 134 -16.38 -4.63 2.02
CA ASP A 134 -16.53 -5.96 1.42
C ASP A 134 -17.96 -6.26 1.02
N ARG A 135 -18.93 -5.95 1.87
CA ARG A 135 -20.36 -6.15 1.56
C ARG A 135 -20.80 -5.30 0.36
N LYS A 136 -20.30 -4.06 0.25
CA LYS A 136 -20.58 -3.21 -0.89
C LYS A 136 -19.99 -3.81 -2.16
N LEU A 137 -18.71 -4.20 -2.13
CA LEU A 137 -18.02 -4.80 -3.25
C LEU A 137 -18.70 -6.10 -3.72
N GLN A 138 -19.08 -6.98 -2.79
CA GLN A 138 -19.83 -8.21 -3.08
C GLN A 138 -21.19 -7.93 -3.74
N LYS A 139 -21.92 -6.94 -3.26
CA LYS A 139 -23.19 -6.52 -3.87
C LYS A 139 -22.99 -6.00 -5.30
N ASP A 140 -21.96 -5.22 -5.51
CA ASP A 140 -21.64 -4.68 -6.82
C ASP A 140 -21.14 -5.76 -7.79
N ALA A 141 -20.40 -6.76 -7.28
CA ALA A 141 -19.95 -7.92 -8.05
C ALA A 141 -21.11 -8.68 -8.72
N LEU A 142 -22.24 -8.86 -8.04
CA LEU A 142 -23.42 -9.51 -8.63
C LEU A 142 -23.92 -8.72 -9.82
N LYS A 143 -24.05 -7.40 -9.69
CA LYS A 143 -24.50 -6.52 -10.79
C LYS A 143 -23.51 -6.52 -11.96
N LEU A 144 -22.20 -6.54 -11.68
CA LEU A 144 -21.19 -6.58 -12.73
C LEU A 144 -21.20 -7.90 -13.48
N ARG A 145 -21.37 -9.02 -12.79
CA ARG A 145 -21.48 -10.34 -13.43
C ARG A 145 -22.73 -10.44 -14.30
N ASP A 146 -23.87 -9.97 -13.80
CA ASP A 146 -25.11 -9.94 -14.60
C ASP A 146 -24.94 -9.07 -15.85
N LEU A 147 -24.31 -7.90 -15.71
CA LEU A 147 -24.07 -7.00 -16.81
C LEU A 147 -23.07 -7.58 -17.83
N ALA A 148 -22.00 -8.22 -17.37
CA ALA A 148 -20.98 -8.83 -18.23
C ALA A 148 -21.51 -10.05 -19.01
N ASN A 149 -22.50 -10.76 -18.46
CA ASN A 149 -23.17 -11.89 -19.11
C ASN A 149 -24.41 -11.48 -19.94
N SER A 150 -24.68 -10.19 -20.06
CA SER A 150 -25.76 -9.65 -20.91
C SER A 150 -25.20 -9.06 -22.21
N ASP A 151 -26.08 -8.68 -23.13
CA ASP A 151 -25.71 -7.95 -24.36
C ASP A 151 -25.41 -6.46 -24.12
N ALA A 152 -24.93 -6.10 -22.90
CA ALA A 152 -24.61 -4.74 -22.57
C ALA A 152 -23.37 -4.25 -23.34
N SER A 153 -23.45 -3.01 -23.83
CA SER A 153 -22.31 -2.39 -24.51
C SER A 153 -21.15 -2.07 -23.57
N ASP A 154 -19.94 -2.02 -24.11
CA ASP A 154 -18.73 -1.59 -23.37
C ASP A 154 -18.91 -0.21 -22.71
N GLU A 155 -19.60 0.71 -23.39
CA GLU A 155 -19.89 2.04 -22.84
C GLU A 155 -20.80 1.97 -21.62
N LYS A 156 -21.76 1.06 -21.60
CA LYS A 156 -22.61 0.82 -20.44
C LYS A 156 -21.79 0.26 -19.28
N MET A 157 -20.92 -0.72 -19.53
CA MET A 157 -20.02 -1.29 -18.53
C MET A 157 -19.11 -0.22 -17.93
N LYS A 158 -18.43 0.58 -18.77
CA LYS A 158 -17.57 1.69 -18.32
C LYS A 158 -18.34 2.71 -17.50
N SER A 159 -19.58 3.03 -17.87
CA SER A 159 -20.41 3.97 -17.11
C SER A 159 -20.76 3.44 -15.73
N VAL A 160 -21.10 2.16 -15.61
CA VAL A 160 -21.41 1.51 -14.33
C VAL A 160 -20.16 1.45 -13.45
N LEU A 161 -19.01 1.08 -14.00
CA LEU A 161 -17.75 1.07 -13.27
C LEU A 161 -17.37 2.45 -12.73
N ARG A 162 -17.50 3.51 -13.54
CA ARG A 162 -17.25 4.89 -13.07
C ARG A 162 -18.16 5.26 -11.91
N GLN A 163 -19.43 4.92 -11.98
CA GLN A 163 -20.37 5.17 -10.89
C GLN A 163 -19.99 4.42 -9.62
N MET A 164 -19.69 3.12 -9.72
CA MET A 164 -19.31 2.29 -8.58
C MET A 164 -18.01 2.78 -7.93
N ASN A 165 -17.01 3.16 -8.72
CA ASN A 165 -15.75 3.72 -8.20
C ASN A 165 -15.97 5.11 -7.56
N ALA A 166 -16.85 5.95 -8.08
CA ALA A 166 -17.22 7.21 -7.45
C ALA A 166 -17.95 7.00 -6.11
N GLU A 167 -18.77 5.95 -6.00
CA GLU A 167 -19.40 5.55 -4.74
C GLU A 167 -18.36 5.02 -3.74
N ASN A 168 -17.39 4.22 -4.21
CA ASN A 168 -16.27 3.75 -3.39
C ASN A 168 -15.47 4.92 -2.81
N TYR A 169 -15.08 5.87 -3.67
CA TYR A 169 -14.39 7.09 -3.23
C TYR A 169 -15.18 7.82 -2.13
N ARG A 170 -16.49 7.99 -2.33
CA ARG A 170 -17.34 8.67 -1.34
C ARG A 170 -17.41 7.93 -0.01
N VAL A 171 -17.53 6.60 -0.04
CA VAL A 171 -17.53 5.78 1.18
C VAL A 171 -16.22 5.93 1.93
N LEU A 172 -15.09 5.85 1.22
CA LEU A 172 -13.76 5.99 1.80
C LEU A 172 -13.51 7.41 2.32
N ALA A 173 -13.95 8.46 1.59
CA ALA A 173 -13.82 9.84 2.04
C ALA A 173 -14.64 10.15 3.31
N ILE A 174 -15.79 9.49 3.47
CA ILE A 174 -16.58 9.61 4.72
C ILE A 174 -15.89 8.90 5.88
N ALA A 175 -15.24 7.76 5.62
CA ALA A 175 -14.64 6.93 6.66
C ALA A 175 -13.25 7.39 7.08
N LEU A 176 -12.41 7.81 6.13
CA LEU A 176 -10.97 8.08 6.32
C LEU A 176 -10.59 9.57 6.10
N GLY A 177 -11.54 10.42 5.74
CA GLY A 177 -11.27 11.78 5.29
C GLY A 177 -10.96 11.86 3.79
N THR A 178 -10.95 13.08 3.26
CA THR A 178 -10.65 13.33 1.84
C THR A 178 -9.17 13.60 1.67
N PRO A 179 -8.45 12.83 0.82
CA PRO A 179 -7.04 13.09 0.56
C PRO A 179 -6.83 14.51 0.03
N PRO A 180 -5.76 15.21 0.44
CA PRO A 180 -5.45 16.54 -0.05
C PRO A 180 -5.04 16.48 -1.52
N GLU A 181 -5.57 17.41 -2.32
CA GLU A 181 -5.12 17.60 -3.71
C GLU A 181 -3.81 18.39 -3.77
N LYS A 182 -3.65 19.34 -2.86
CA LYS A 182 -2.47 20.18 -2.70
C LYS A 182 -2.30 20.58 -1.25
N PHE A 183 -1.05 20.80 -0.84
CA PHE A 183 -0.70 21.27 0.49
C PHE A 183 0.57 22.13 0.43
N THR A 184 0.95 22.74 1.54
CA THR A 184 2.22 23.45 1.71
C THR A 184 3.00 22.74 2.81
N TYR A 185 4.18 22.23 2.48
CA TYR A 185 5.06 21.63 3.48
C TYR A 185 6.08 22.65 3.95
N GLU A 186 6.13 22.84 5.25
CA GLU A 186 7.04 23.76 5.95
C GLU A 186 7.85 22.95 6.98
N TYR A 187 9.17 23.13 6.97
CA TYR A 187 10.05 22.41 7.90
C TYR A 187 11.27 23.23 8.26
N ARG A 188 11.96 22.80 9.29
CA ARG A 188 13.29 23.29 9.63
C ARG A 188 14.29 22.16 9.46
N ASP A 189 15.43 22.49 8.86
CA ASP A 189 16.53 21.54 8.70
C ASP A 189 17.36 21.40 9.99
N GLU A 190 18.42 20.60 9.93
CA GLU A 190 19.35 20.40 11.04
C GLU A 190 20.01 21.69 11.56
N ASN A 191 20.17 22.70 10.70
CA ASN A 191 20.72 23.99 11.04
C ASN A 191 19.66 24.96 11.59
N ASN A 192 18.42 24.48 11.76
CA ASN A 192 17.27 25.28 12.15
C ASN A 192 16.86 26.36 11.13
N GLU A 193 17.26 26.21 9.85
CA GLU A 193 16.84 27.06 8.77
C GLU A 193 15.41 26.68 8.32
N TYR A 194 14.59 27.69 8.08
CA TYR A 194 13.22 27.51 7.66
C TYR A 194 13.13 27.29 6.15
N HIS A 195 12.36 26.28 5.75
CA HIS A 195 12.09 25.93 4.39
C HIS A 195 10.58 25.82 4.14
N THR A 196 10.15 26.12 2.92
CA THR A 196 8.78 25.91 2.46
C THR A 196 8.76 25.44 1.01
N THR A 197 7.83 24.55 0.70
CA THR A 197 7.63 24.11 -0.69
C THR A 197 6.78 25.09 -1.50
N GLY A 198 6.06 26.03 -0.82
CA GLY A 198 4.87 26.60 -1.40
C GLY A 198 3.79 25.53 -1.64
N GLN A 199 2.76 25.85 -2.42
CA GLN A 199 1.70 24.90 -2.73
C GLN A 199 2.17 23.82 -3.69
N ILE A 200 2.04 22.54 -3.31
CA ILE A 200 2.55 21.37 -4.02
C ILE A 200 1.52 20.23 -3.98
N THR A 201 1.47 19.41 -5.03
CA THR A 201 0.66 18.18 -5.03
C THR A 201 1.42 17.04 -4.35
N PRO A 202 0.72 15.99 -3.87
CA PRO A 202 1.37 14.81 -3.29
C PRO A 202 2.40 14.15 -4.21
N LEU A 203 2.13 14.10 -5.51
CA LEU A 203 3.05 13.53 -6.49
C LEU A 203 4.28 14.41 -6.73
N GLU A 204 4.11 15.74 -6.71
CA GLU A 204 5.24 16.68 -6.79
C GLU A 204 6.08 16.62 -5.50
N PHE A 205 5.45 16.43 -4.34
CA PHE A 205 6.14 16.22 -3.07
C PHE A 205 6.98 14.95 -3.12
N PHE A 206 6.41 13.83 -3.54
CA PHE A 206 7.15 12.58 -3.75
C PHE A 206 8.37 12.79 -4.65
N LYS A 207 8.19 13.36 -5.83
CA LYS A 207 9.27 13.59 -6.81
C LYS A 207 10.34 14.57 -6.32
N LYS A 208 10.00 15.45 -5.39
CA LYS A 208 10.93 16.45 -4.86
C LYS A 208 11.77 15.93 -3.70
N PHE A 209 11.20 15.06 -2.86
CA PHE A 209 11.83 14.65 -1.62
C PHE A 209 12.34 13.21 -1.60
N VAL A 210 11.95 12.38 -2.56
CA VAL A 210 12.37 10.97 -2.63
C VAL A 210 13.36 10.80 -3.76
N ASP A 211 14.65 10.82 -3.43
CA ASP A 211 15.76 10.74 -4.39
C ASP A 211 16.15 9.30 -4.76
N ILE A 212 15.54 8.31 -4.10
CA ILE A 212 15.76 6.89 -4.40
C ILE A 212 14.77 6.39 -5.45
N ASN A 213 15.23 5.47 -6.30
CA ASN A 213 14.34 4.76 -7.23
C ASN A 213 13.72 3.56 -6.51
N LEU A 214 12.43 3.62 -6.18
CA LEU A 214 11.73 2.57 -5.46
C LEU A 214 11.69 1.23 -6.23
N GLY A 215 11.80 1.27 -7.56
CA GLY A 215 11.85 0.07 -8.40
C GLY A 215 13.17 -0.72 -8.33
N ASP A 216 14.22 -0.16 -7.71
CA ASP A 216 15.50 -0.85 -7.53
C ASP A 216 15.50 -1.83 -6.35
N TYR A 217 14.43 -1.84 -5.57
CA TYR A 217 14.27 -2.72 -4.41
C TYR A 217 13.44 -3.96 -4.75
N VAL A 218 13.80 -5.08 -4.15
CA VAL A 218 13.13 -6.37 -4.35
C VAL A 218 12.81 -7.02 -3.01
N GLU A 219 11.66 -7.66 -2.92
CA GLU A 219 11.30 -8.42 -1.74
C GLU A 219 11.98 -9.80 -1.73
N LEU A 220 12.65 -10.11 -0.63
CA LEU A 220 13.19 -11.44 -0.39
C LEU A 220 12.17 -12.29 0.34
N MET A 221 12.02 -13.52 -0.11
CA MET A 221 11.20 -14.52 0.58
C MET A 221 12.01 -15.77 0.88
N ASN A 222 11.61 -16.53 1.89
CA ASN A 222 12.10 -17.88 2.12
C ASN A 222 10.94 -18.86 2.04
N LEU A 223 10.80 -19.51 0.91
CA LEU A 223 9.79 -20.53 0.68
C LEU A 223 10.50 -21.86 0.36
N PRO A 224 10.71 -22.72 1.38
CA PRO A 224 11.40 -24.00 1.17
C PRO A 224 10.49 -25.01 0.48
N GLY A 225 11.07 -25.81 -0.41
CA GLY A 225 10.36 -26.90 -1.09
C GLY A 225 10.85 -27.13 -2.51
N GLU A 226 10.69 -28.35 -3.01
CA GLU A 226 11.14 -28.72 -4.36
C GLU A 226 10.47 -27.90 -5.47
N LYS A 227 9.22 -27.44 -5.23
CA LYS A 227 8.47 -26.62 -6.19
C LYS A 227 8.96 -25.16 -6.24
N TYR A 228 9.72 -24.74 -5.24
CA TYR A 228 10.14 -23.34 -5.08
C TYR A 228 11.67 -23.27 -4.94
N PRO A 229 12.42 -23.46 -6.04
CA PRO A 229 13.86 -23.43 -5.97
C PRO A 229 14.38 -22.07 -5.47
N TYR A 230 15.44 -22.11 -4.67
CA TYR A 230 16.14 -20.90 -4.27
C TYR A 230 16.81 -20.20 -5.45
N ASN A 231 17.12 -18.91 -5.29
CA ASN A 231 17.69 -18.02 -6.31
C ASN A 231 16.82 -17.89 -7.57
N THR A 232 15.50 -17.91 -7.38
CA THR A 232 14.52 -17.80 -8.45
C THR A 232 13.48 -16.75 -8.12
N PRO A 233 13.10 -15.88 -9.08
CA PRO A 233 12.00 -14.97 -8.88
C PRO A 233 10.65 -15.69 -8.98
N PHE A 234 9.69 -15.28 -8.14
CA PHE A 234 8.31 -15.72 -8.15
C PHE A 234 7.38 -14.53 -8.20
N GLY A 235 6.26 -14.69 -8.87
CA GLY A 235 5.11 -13.79 -8.79
C GLY A 235 3.88 -14.55 -8.32
N VAL A 236 2.91 -13.82 -7.79
CA VAL A 236 1.60 -14.35 -7.40
C VAL A 236 0.56 -13.77 -8.35
N GLU A 237 -0.18 -14.64 -9.03
CA GLU A 237 -1.29 -14.19 -9.90
C GLU A 237 -2.39 -13.53 -9.06
N ILE A 238 -2.94 -12.46 -9.59
CA ILE A 238 -4.06 -11.73 -8.96
C ILE A 238 -3.75 -11.22 -7.54
N SER A 239 -2.47 -10.95 -7.25
CA SER A 239 -2.05 -10.34 -5.98
C SER A 239 -1.98 -8.80 -6.02
N GLY A 240 -2.21 -8.19 -7.18
CA GLY A 240 -2.17 -6.74 -7.34
C GLY A 240 -3.26 -6.01 -6.56
N ASN A 241 -3.02 -4.74 -6.30
CA ASN A 241 -4.02 -3.84 -5.70
C ASN A 241 -4.58 -2.83 -6.70
N MET A 242 -4.03 -2.76 -7.91
CA MET A 242 -4.34 -1.71 -8.87
C MET A 242 -4.40 -2.25 -10.30
N VAL A 243 -5.36 -1.75 -11.07
CA VAL A 243 -5.44 -2.05 -12.51
C VAL A 243 -4.28 -1.36 -13.22
N GLY A 244 -3.47 -2.15 -13.92
CA GLY A 244 -2.26 -1.67 -14.62
C GLY A 244 -1.03 -1.52 -13.72
N GLY A 245 -1.13 -1.87 -12.45
CA GLY A 245 0.03 -1.97 -11.55
C GLY A 245 0.96 -3.11 -11.94
N GLN A 246 2.17 -3.09 -11.39
CA GLN A 246 3.16 -4.14 -11.61
C GLN A 246 2.83 -5.37 -10.75
N PRO A 247 3.06 -6.59 -11.24
CA PRO A 247 2.87 -7.78 -10.42
C PRO A 247 3.91 -7.82 -9.29
N SER A 248 3.46 -8.19 -8.10
CA SER A 248 4.37 -8.43 -6.97
C SER A 248 5.41 -9.49 -7.33
N ARG A 249 6.67 -9.20 -7.07
CA ARG A 249 7.80 -10.07 -7.38
C ARG A 249 8.61 -10.34 -6.13
N TYR A 250 8.78 -11.61 -5.84
CA TYR A 250 9.56 -12.08 -4.71
C TYR A 250 10.76 -12.85 -5.22
N PHE A 251 11.92 -12.66 -4.61
CA PHE A 251 13.10 -13.46 -4.90
C PHE A 251 13.30 -14.48 -3.78
N ASN A 252 13.17 -15.76 -4.12
CA ASN A 252 13.26 -16.83 -3.12
C ASN A 252 14.71 -17.13 -2.80
N VAL A 253 15.09 -16.99 -1.54
CA VAL A 253 16.46 -17.20 -1.05
C VAL A 253 16.49 -18.14 0.14
N SER A 254 17.66 -18.73 0.40
CA SER A 254 17.84 -19.49 1.63
C SER A 254 17.81 -18.57 2.86
N MET A 255 17.46 -19.11 4.03
CA MET A 255 17.56 -18.35 5.29
C MET A 255 18.95 -17.77 5.53
N LYS A 256 19.99 -18.53 5.17
CA LYS A 256 21.39 -18.08 5.30
C LYS A 256 21.69 -16.87 4.41
N ASP A 257 21.19 -16.86 3.18
CA ASP A 257 21.40 -15.74 2.27
C ASP A 257 20.55 -14.53 2.70
N MET A 258 19.33 -14.76 3.19
CA MET A 258 18.48 -13.70 3.74
C MET A 258 19.13 -13.02 4.95
N GLU A 259 19.65 -13.80 5.91
CA GLU A 259 20.38 -13.31 7.07
C GLU A 259 21.63 -12.50 6.65
N LYS A 260 22.42 -13.06 5.72
CA LYS A 260 23.60 -12.37 5.19
C LYS A 260 23.24 -11.05 4.55
N THR A 261 22.21 -11.01 3.69
CA THR A 261 21.76 -9.78 3.03
C THR A 261 21.28 -8.75 4.04
N ALA A 262 20.53 -9.18 5.07
CA ALA A 262 20.08 -8.28 6.12
C ALA A 262 21.24 -7.63 6.89
N ILE A 263 22.29 -8.41 7.19
CA ILE A 263 23.51 -7.90 7.86
C ILE A 263 24.29 -6.95 6.94
N GLU A 264 24.37 -7.24 5.65
CA GLU A 264 25.08 -6.40 4.67
C GLU A 264 24.36 -5.05 4.40
N GLN A 265 23.07 -4.95 4.72
CA GLN A 265 22.30 -3.71 4.60
C GLN A 265 22.46 -2.77 5.81
N LEU A 266 22.91 -3.26 6.94
CA LEU A 266 23.24 -2.49 8.14
C LEU A 266 24.59 -1.78 8.01
#